data_dd220a8024a590ed43086b5907ce65ee
#
_entry.id   dd220a8024a590ed43086b5907ce65ee
#
_cell.length_a   1.000
_cell.length_b   1.000
_cell.length_c   1.000
_cell.angle_alpha   90.00
_cell.angle_beta   90.00
_cell.angle_gamma   90.00
#
_symmetry.space_group_name_H-M   'P 1'
#
loop_
_entity.id
_entity.type
_entity.pdbx_description
1 polymer ?
#
loop_
_entity_poly.entity_id
_entity_poly.type
_entity_poly.pdbx_seq_one_letter_code
_entity_poly.pdbx_strand_id
1 'polypeptide(L)'
;MIDFFSRIEFFAYVDALQSDIQKESSLEQLSQVFNLNPEAVKRDFLNRNQARERITIRQSNNVESTQQITKDAELRGLIAVTADLDQFQTLRSSLTENDFKNPDARRLFRIYEECYQKGVLTIPNIIESCNGTGFVQSITDALSSGVYTKEECGTYIKDTIRFIKKNKIEEQREQLIKRIQNFVIVTDDDKNQLNSLLTQKMELDKQAQLLSK
;
A
#
# COMPACT_ATOMS: atom_id res chain seq x y z
N MET A 1 9.81 39.78 20.62
CA MET A 1 9.70 38.38 20.14
C MET A 1 8.62 38.39 19.07
N ILE A 2 9.02 38.51 17.79
CA ILE A 2 8.10 38.67 16.65
C ILE A 2 7.56 37.28 16.35
N ASP A 3 6.24 37.18 16.42
CA ASP A 3 5.49 35.90 16.38
C ASP A 3 5.77 35.17 15.04
N PHE A 4 6.24 33.96 15.12
CA PHE A 4 6.48 33.05 13.98
C PHE A 4 5.19 32.81 13.17
N PHE A 5 4.03 32.97 13.78
CA PHE A 5 2.72 32.85 13.16
C PHE A 5 2.43 33.95 12.13
N SER A 6 2.82 35.21 12.38
CA SER A 6 2.54 36.32 11.45
C SER A 6 3.35 36.22 10.13
N ARG A 7 4.50 35.54 10.12
CA ARG A 7 5.28 35.29 8.89
C ARG A 7 4.62 34.27 7.98
N ILE A 8 3.99 33.21 8.57
CA ILE A 8 3.33 32.12 7.81
C ILE A 8 2.10 32.65 7.08
N GLU A 9 1.32 33.53 7.74
CA GLU A 9 0.12 34.14 7.16
C GLU A 9 0.49 35.19 6.07
N PHE A 10 1.55 35.94 6.26
CA PHE A 10 1.98 36.91 5.28
C PHE A 10 2.46 36.25 3.98
N PHE A 11 3.24 35.21 4.05
CA PHE A 11 3.66 34.46 2.84
C PHE A 11 2.48 33.86 2.09
N ALA A 12 1.44 33.44 2.79
CA ALA A 12 0.21 32.94 2.16
C ALA A 12 -0.53 34.06 1.41
N TYR A 13 -0.52 35.30 1.95
CA TYR A 13 -1.05 36.46 1.26
C TYR A 13 -0.24 36.82 0.01
N VAL A 14 1.09 36.80 0.09
CA VAL A 14 1.97 37.08 -1.07
C VAL A 14 1.77 36.01 -2.17
N ASP A 15 1.57 34.78 -1.82
CA ASP A 15 1.27 33.67 -2.79
C ASP A 15 -0.02 33.95 -3.58
N ALA A 16 -1.03 34.53 -2.92
CA ALA A 16 -2.32 34.85 -3.53
C ALA A 16 -2.29 36.00 -4.53
N LEU A 17 -1.23 36.82 -4.55
CA LEU A 17 -1.07 37.91 -5.50
C LEU A 17 -0.80 37.36 -6.91
N GLN A 18 -1.46 37.94 -7.92
CA GLN A 18 -1.34 37.50 -9.31
C GLN A 18 -0.13 38.09 -10.05
N SER A 19 0.43 39.20 -9.55
CA SER A 19 1.54 39.89 -10.18
C SER A 19 2.85 39.66 -9.44
N ASP A 20 3.89 39.27 -10.16
CA ASP A 20 5.24 39.10 -9.58
C ASP A 20 5.82 40.42 -9.04
N ILE A 21 5.48 41.55 -9.65
CA ILE A 21 5.88 42.90 -9.17
C ILE A 21 5.22 43.19 -7.81
N GLN A 22 3.94 42.82 -7.64
CA GLN A 22 3.25 42.98 -6.36
C GLN A 22 3.83 42.07 -5.29
N LYS A 23 4.18 40.82 -5.64
CA LYS A 23 4.86 39.88 -4.72
C LYS A 23 6.20 40.48 -4.25
N GLU A 24 7.00 40.94 -5.17
CA GLU A 24 8.30 41.52 -4.85
C GLU A 24 8.19 42.78 -3.96
N SER A 25 7.29 43.69 -4.29
CA SER A 25 7.01 44.90 -3.48
C SER A 25 6.53 44.53 -2.06
N SER A 26 5.66 43.52 -1.95
CA SER A 26 5.17 43.05 -0.63
C SER A 26 6.27 42.43 0.22
N LEU A 27 7.16 41.63 -0.38
CA LEU A 27 8.33 41.05 0.32
C LEU A 27 9.32 42.14 0.77
N GLU A 28 9.48 43.18 -0.03
CA GLU A 28 10.34 44.34 0.30
C GLU A 28 9.75 45.14 1.45
N GLN A 29 8.44 45.42 1.45
CA GLN A 29 7.74 46.03 2.58
C GLN A 29 7.87 45.23 3.86
N LEU A 30 7.73 43.88 3.78
CA LEU A 30 7.95 43.01 4.94
C LEU A 30 9.35 43.15 5.49
N SER A 31 10.36 43.18 4.61
CA SER A 31 11.75 43.32 5.03
C SER A 31 12.02 44.65 5.74
N GLN A 32 11.41 45.75 5.27
CA GLN A 32 11.52 47.08 5.89
C GLN A 32 10.82 47.16 7.24
N VAL A 33 9.57 46.68 7.34
CA VAL A 33 8.78 46.67 8.58
C VAL A 33 9.46 45.89 9.70
N PHE A 34 10.05 44.74 9.36
CA PHE A 34 10.69 43.86 10.36
C PHE A 34 12.22 44.02 10.45
N ASN A 35 12.78 44.99 9.75
CA ASN A 35 14.23 45.26 9.69
C ASN A 35 15.03 43.97 9.33
N LEU A 36 14.57 43.25 8.32
CA LEU A 36 15.18 42.01 7.82
C LEU A 36 15.95 42.27 6.52
N ASN A 37 16.88 41.41 6.20
CA ASN A 37 17.57 41.47 4.90
C ASN A 37 16.58 41.07 3.78
N PRO A 38 16.31 41.94 2.77
CA PRO A 38 15.37 41.65 1.67
C PRO A 38 15.70 40.37 0.90
N GLU A 39 16.98 40.13 0.64
CA GLU A 39 17.45 38.95 -0.06
C GLU A 39 17.19 37.64 0.74
N ALA A 40 17.28 37.71 2.08
CA ALA A 40 16.96 36.60 2.94
C ALA A 40 15.45 36.27 2.92
N VAL A 41 14.60 37.33 2.95
CA VAL A 41 13.14 37.19 2.87
C VAL A 41 12.70 36.59 1.53
N LYS A 42 13.27 37.07 0.40
CA LYS A 42 13.00 36.53 -0.94
C LYS A 42 13.41 35.05 -1.03
N ARG A 43 14.59 34.72 -0.51
CA ARG A 43 15.11 33.35 -0.51
C ARG A 43 14.22 32.39 0.30
N ASP A 44 13.78 32.84 1.47
CA ASP A 44 12.89 32.04 2.32
C ASP A 44 11.53 31.83 1.65
N PHE A 45 10.98 32.84 0.98
CA PHE A 45 9.75 32.72 0.21
C PHE A 45 9.88 31.74 -0.94
N LEU A 46 10.95 31.82 -1.74
CA LEU A 46 11.22 30.90 -2.85
C LEU A 46 11.46 29.47 -2.39
N ASN A 47 12.23 29.28 -1.31
CA ASN A 47 12.49 27.97 -0.75
C ASN A 47 11.22 27.31 -0.21
N ARG A 48 10.30 28.09 0.36
CA ARG A 48 9.00 27.60 0.80
C ARG A 48 8.15 27.11 -0.37
N ASN A 49 8.14 27.84 -1.48
CA ASN A 49 7.39 27.44 -2.67
C ASN A 49 7.98 26.19 -3.29
N GLN A 50 9.29 26.07 -3.40
CA GLN A 50 9.95 24.83 -3.85
C GLN A 50 9.68 23.64 -2.90
N ALA A 51 9.64 23.88 -1.59
CA ALA A 51 9.31 22.86 -0.61
C ALA A 51 7.83 22.41 -0.75
N ARG A 52 6.90 23.36 -0.99
CA ARG A 52 5.49 23.07 -1.26
C ARG A 52 5.31 22.30 -2.56
N GLU A 53 5.96 22.70 -3.65
CA GLU A 53 5.93 21.97 -4.91
C GLU A 53 6.45 20.53 -4.76
N ARG A 54 7.56 20.34 -4.04
CA ARG A 54 8.10 19.00 -3.74
C ARG A 54 7.14 18.18 -2.88
N ILE A 55 6.45 18.79 -1.93
CA ILE A 55 5.42 18.15 -1.10
C ILE A 55 4.21 17.79 -1.96
N THR A 56 3.75 18.70 -2.84
CA THR A 56 2.61 18.48 -3.72
C THR A 56 2.90 17.37 -4.74
N ILE A 57 4.10 17.35 -5.34
CA ILE A 57 4.53 16.28 -6.25
C ILE A 57 4.65 14.94 -5.50
N ARG A 58 5.17 14.94 -4.27
CA ARG A 58 5.21 13.74 -3.42
C ARG A 58 3.81 13.30 -3.01
N GLN A 59 2.91 14.23 -2.70
CA GLN A 59 1.53 13.92 -2.35
C GLN A 59 0.73 13.39 -3.54
N SER A 60 0.88 13.95 -4.76
CA SER A 60 0.20 13.42 -5.94
C SER A 60 0.69 12.00 -6.30
N ASN A 61 1.99 11.76 -6.26
CA ASN A 61 2.54 10.42 -6.47
C ASN A 61 2.13 9.44 -5.35
N ASN A 62 2.01 9.91 -4.09
CA ASN A 62 1.52 9.10 -2.98
C ASN A 62 0.01 8.85 -3.05
N VAL A 63 -0.79 9.82 -3.50
CA VAL A 63 -2.25 9.64 -3.66
C VAL A 63 -2.56 8.60 -4.74
N GLU A 64 -1.83 8.59 -5.86
CA GLU A 64 -1.97 7.55 -6.87
C GLU A 64 -1.52 6.18 -6.36
N SER A 65 -0.40 6.10 -5.64
CA SER A 65 0.08 4.85 -5.04
C SER A 65 -0.86 4.36 -3.93
N THR A 66 -1.37 5.25 -3.08
CA THR A 66 -2.34 4.89 -2.02
C THR A 66 -3.67 4.42 -2.62
N GLN A 67 -4.15 5.05 -3.70
CA GLN A 67 -5.35 4.59 -4.41
C GLN A 67 -5.16 3.25 -5.12
N GLN A 68 -3.97 2.95 -5.63
CA GLN A 68 -3.64 1.64 -6.18
C GLN A 68 -3.58 0.56 -5.09
N ILE A 69 -2.97 0.87 -3.95
CA ILE A 69 -2.84 -0.04 -2.81
C ILE A 69 -4.22 -0.44 -2.26
N THR A 70 -5.15 0.51 -2.14
CA THR A 70 -6.52 0.22 -1.66
C THR A 70 -7.37 -0.56 -2.66
N LYS A 71 -7.02 -0.56 -3.95
CA LYS A 71 -7.67 -1.37 -4.99
C LYS A 71 -7.17 -2.81 -5.04
N ASP A 72 -5.95 -3.07 -4.59
CA ASP A 72 -5.38 -4.41 -4.57
C ASP A 72 -5.87 -5.19 -3.34
N ALA A 73 -6.55 -6.31 -3.60
CA ALA A 73 -7.14 -7.13 -2.54
C ALA A 73 -6.09 -7.76 -1.60
N GLU A 74 -4.90 -8.07 -2.11
CA GLU A 74 -3.81 -8.66 -1.31
C GLU A 74 -3.23 -7.61 -0.34
N LEU A 75 -2.93 -6.40 -0.83
CA LEU A 75 -2.43 -5.30 -0.02
C LEU A 75 -3.47 -4.81 0.99
N ARG A 76 -4.74 -4.71 0.57
CA ARG A 76 -5.82 -4.28 1.45
C ARG A 76 -5.95 -5.16 2.68
N GLY A 77 -5.88 -6.50 2.51
CA GLY A 77 -5.92 -7.43 3.64
C GLY A 77 -4.74 -7.29 4.58
N LEU A 78 -3.54 -7.07 4.03
CA LEU A 78 -2.34 -6.86 4.84
C LEU A 78 -2.38 -5.53 5.61
N ILE A 79 -2.90 -4.46 4.98
CA ILE A 79 -3.07 -3.18 5.66
C ILE A 79 -4.15 -3.29 6.75
N ALA A 80 -5.24 -4.04 6.51
CA ALA A 80 -6.27 -4.26 7.52
C ALA A 80 -5.72 -4.92 8.81
N VAL A 81 -4.64 -5.70 8.73
CA VAL A 81 -3.95 -6.28 9.90
C VAL A 81 -3.49 -5.20 10.89
N THR A 82 -3.22 -3.97 10.44
CA THR A 82 -2.81 -2.87 11.33
C THR A 82 -3.89 -2.49 12.33
N ALA A 83 -5.17 -2.75 12.03
CA ALA A 83 -6.27 -2.49 12.97
C ALA A 83 -6.33 -3.51 14.12
N ASP A 84 -5.86 -4.73 13.87
CA ASP A 84 -5.77 -5.80 14.88
C ASP A 84 -4.60 -6.73 14.56
N LEU A 85 -3.44 -6.48 15.15
CA LEU A 85 -2.21 -7.23 14.88
C LEU A 85 -2.30 -8.72 15.28
N ASP A 86 -3.19 -9.08 16.21
CA ASP A 86 -3.41 -10.48 16.61
C ASP A 86 -3.94 -11.33 15.43
N GLN A 87 -4.65 -10.69 14.50
CA GLN A 87 -5.16 -11.34 13.29
C GLN A 87 -4.06 -11.76 12.31
N PHE A 88 -2.84 -11.23 12.46
CA PHE A 88 -1.71 -11.70 11.65
C PHE A 88 -1.46 -13.20 11.82
N GLN A 89 -1.67 -13.74 13.02
CA GLN A 89 -1.55 -15.18 13.25
C GLN A 89 -2.53 -16.00 12.40
N THR A 90 -3.75 -15.51 12.21
CA THR A 90 -4.75 -16.16 11.32
C THR A 90 -4.29 -16.12 9.87
N LEU A 91 -3.77 -14.98 9.43
CA LEU A 91 -3.28 -14.80 8.06
C LEU A 91 -2.07 -15.71 7.78
N ARG A 92 -1.04 -15.70 8.65
CA ARG A 92 0.18 -16.50 8.48
C ARG A 92 -0.04 -18.01 8.60
N SER A 93 -1.05 -18.44 9.33
CA SER A 93 -1.42 -19.87 9.39
C SER A 93 -2.09 -20.37 8.11
N SER A 94 -2.63 -19.47 7.30
CA SER A 94 -3.41 -19.76 6.09
C SER A 94 -2.65 -19.49 4.80
N LEU A 95 -1.68 -18.58 4.82
CA LEU A 95 -0.91 -18.10 3.66
C LEU A 95 0.58 -18.04 3.98
N THR A 96 1.39 -18.16 2.94
CA THR A 96 2.83 -17.96 2.94
C THR A 96 3.18 -16.79 2.00
N GLU A 97 4.39 -16.26 2.10
CA GLU A 97 4.90 -15.21 1.20
C GLU A 97 4.69 -15.54 -0.28
N ASN A 98 4.88 -16.80 -0.67
CA ASN A 98 4.78 -17.25 -2.06
C ASN A 98 3.33 -17.32 -2.59
N ASP A 99 2.33 -17.19 -1.74
CA ASP A 99 0.93 -17.19 -2.15
C ASP A 99 0.48 -15.83 -2.71
N PHE A 100 1.22 -14.77 -2.40
CA PHE A 100 0.94 -13.43 -2.91
C PHE A 100 1.52 -13.24 -4.32
N LYS A 101 0.72 -12.72 -5.25
CA LYS A 101 1.16 -12.37 -6.61
C LYS A 101 1.79 -10.99 -6.66
N ASN A 102 1.23 -10.06 -5.90
CA ASN A 102 1.73 -8.69 -5.83
C ASN A 102 3.07 -8.65 -5.08
N PRO A 103 4.17 -8.15 -5.71
CA PRO A 103 5.48 -8.08 -5.06
C PRO A 103 5.49 -7.18 -3.83
N ASP A 104 4.66 -6.15 -3.80
CA ASP A 104 4.52 -5.25 -2.66
C ASP A 104 3.80 -5.95 -1.50
N ALA A 105 2.77 -6.75 -1.79
CA ALA A 105 2.11 -7.58 -0.77
C ALA A 105 3.08 -8.62 -0.18
N ARG A 106 3.90 -9.27 -0.99
CA ARG A 106 4.97 -10.17 -0.50
C ARG A 106 5.91 -9.46 0.45
N ARG A 107 6.37 -8.26 0.04
CA ARG A 107 7.29 -7.47 0.86
C ARG A 107 6.67 -7.08 2.20
N LEU A 108 5.43 -6.63 2.19
CA LEU A 108 4.71 -6.26 3.41
C LEU A 108 4.46 -7.46 4.31
N PHE A 109 4.06 -8.61 3.75
CA PHE A 109 3.90 -9.87 4.50
C PHE A 109 5.21 -10.29 5.16
N ARG A 110 6.34 -10.20 4.44
CA ARG A 110 7.67 -10.52 4.98
C ARG A 110 8.03 -9.62 6.16
N ILE A 111 7.74 -8.32 6.08
CA ILE A 111 7.97 -7.38 7.19
C ILE A 111 7.17 -7.79 8.43
N TYR A 112 5.89 -8.15 8.26
CA TYR A 112 5.08 -8.64 9.37
C TYR A 112 5.64 -9.95 9.95
N GLU A 113 6.05 -10.89 9.10
CA GLU A 113 6.61 -12.18 9.54
C GLU A 113 7.92 -11.98 10.31
N GLU A 114 8.81 -11.10 9.86
CA GLU A 114 10.04 -10.77 10.56
C GLU A 114 9.79 -10.12 11.93
N CYS A 115 8.85 -9.18 12.01
CA CYS A 115 8.45 -8.56 13.28
C CYS A 115 7.80 -9.59 14.22
N TYR A 116 6.98 -10.49 13.70
CA TYR A 116 6.33 -11.55 14.47
C TYR A 116 7.36 -12.54 15.05
N GLN A 117 8.30 -13.01 14.22
CA GLN A 117 9.35 -13.95 14.65
C GLN A 117 10.27 -13.37 15.72
N LYS A 118 10.52 -12.06 15.66
CA LYS A 118 11.29 -11.34 16.68
C LYS A 118 10.49 -11.04 17.95
N GLY A 119 9.20 -11.32 17.99
CA GLY A 119 8.32 -11.00 19.10
C GLY A 119 8.05 -9.50 19.29
N VAL A 120 8.26 -8.71 18.24
CA VAL A 120 8.15 -7.23 18.26
C VAL A 120 7.11 -6.73 17.25
N LEU A 121 6.05 -7.50 17.02
CA LEU A 121 4.97 -7.13 16.11
C LEU A 121 4.15 -5.97 16.71
N THR A 122 4.60 -4.75 16.45
CA THR A 122 3.95 -3.50 16.86
C THR A 122 3.89 -2.53 15.69
N ILE A 123 2.92 -1.61 15.70
CA ILE A 123 2.77 -0.60 14.64
C ILE A 123 4.05 0.23 14.45
N PRO A 124 4.71 0.75 15.50
CA PRO A 124 5.97 1.49 15.33
C PRO A 124 7.06 0.68 14.62
N ASN A 125 7.25 -0.59 14.99
CA ASN A 125 8.28 -1.44 14.39
C ASN A 125 7.96 -1.80 12.93
N ILE A 126 6.68 -1.98 12.61
CA ILE A 126 6.24 -2.20 11.22
C ILE A 126 6.53 -0.95 10.39
N ILE A 127 6.16 0.25 10.87
CA ILE A 127 6.41 1.53 10.19
C ILE A 127 7.91 1.74 9.99
N GLU A 128 8.74 1.47 11.00
CA GLU A 128 10.20 1.57 10.91
C GLU A 128 10.76 0.62 9.85
N SER A 129 10.29 -0.62 9.83
CA SER A 129 10.70 -1.62 8.82
C SER A 129 10.21 -1.30 7.42
N CYS A 130 9.13 -0.51 7.29
CA CYS A 130 8.58 -0.02 6.03
C CYS A 130 9.27 1.26 5.53
N ASN A 131 10.22 1.85 6.26
CA ASN A 131 10.88 3.09 5.86
C ASN A 131 11.45 3.01 4.44
N GLY A 132 11.23 4.07 3.65
CA GLY A 132 11.64 4.12 2.25
C GLY A 132 10.70 3.38 1.29
N THR A 133 9.54 2.89 1.77
CA THR A 133 8.48 2.30 0.95
C THR A 133 7.23 3.18 0.97
N GLY A 134 6.33 3.00 -0.01
CA GLY A 134 5.01 3.65 -0.01
C GLY A 134 4.05 3.16 1.08
N PHE A 135 4.39 2.10 1.82
CA PHE A 135 3.51 1.50 2.82
C PHE A 135 3.31 2.35 4.06
N VAL A 136 4.34 3.13 4.47
CA VAL A 136 4.24 4.01 5.65
C VAL A 136 3.03 4.93 5.54
N GLN A 137 2.86 5.57 4.39
CA GLN A 137 1.71 6.45 4.15
C GLN A 137 0.41 5.66 4.18
N SER A 138 0.33 4.53 3.48
CA SER A 138 -0.88 3.71 3.42
C SER A 138 -1.31 3.15 4.77
N ILE A 139 -0.35 2.73 5.59
CA ILE A 139 -0.60 2.27 6.97
C ILE A 139 -1.08 3.44 7.84
N THR A 140 -0.43 4.60 7.74
CA THR A 140 -0.80 5.79 8.51
C THR A 140 -2.19 6.29 8.12
N ASP A 141 -2.50 6.31 6.83
CA ASP A 141 -3.83 6.68 6.32
C ASP A 141 -4.90 5.69 6.79
N ALA A 142 -4.62 4.40 6.76
CA ALA A 142 -5.53 3.36 7.26
C ALA A 142 -5.84 3.51 8.75
N LEU A 143 -4.81 3.79 9.57
CA LEU A 143 -4.96 4.02 11.01
C LEU A 143 -5.71 5.32 11.32
N SER A 144 -5.45 6.39 10.57
CA SER A 144 -6.06 7.71 10.82
C SER A 144 -7.47 7.83 10.28
N SER A 145 -7.80 7.16 9.18
CA SER A 145 -9.12 7.22 8.54
C SER A 145 -10.18 6.39 9.26
N GLY A 146 -9.77 5.43 10.11
CA GLY A 146 -10.68 4.50 10.76
C GLY A 146 -11.46 3.59 9.79
N VAL A 147 -10.96 3.44 8.56
CA VAL A 147 -11.58 2.58 7.52
C VAL A 147 -11.58 1.11 7.94
N TYR A 148 -10.56 0.69 8.69
CA TYR A 148 -10.48 -0.66 9.22
C TYR A 148 -10.73 -0.63 10.71
N THR A 149 -11.89 -1.11 11.13
CA THR A 149 -12.18 -1.30 12.55
C THR A 149 -11.68 -2.66 13.03
N LYS A 150 -11.47 -2.80 14.33
CA LYS A 150 -11.04 -4.08 14.92
C LYS A 150 -12.06 -5.21 14.64
N GLU A 151 -13.33 -4.87 14.66
CA GLU A 151 -14.45 -5.79 14.41
C GLU A 151 -14.49 -6.28 12.95
N GLU A 152 -14.15 -5.42 12.01
CA GLU A 152 -14.18 -5.72 10.57
C GLU A 152 -12.88 -6.34 10.06
N CYS A 153 -11.77 -6.12 10.75
CA CYS A 153 -10.44 -6.61 10.37
C CYS A 153 -10.46 -8.11 10.06
N GLY A 154 -11.07 -8.90 10.93
CA GLY A 154 -11.19 -10.35 10.74
C GLY A 154 -11.94 -10.74 9.47
N THR A 155 -12.92 -9.95 9.03
CA THR A 155 -13.66 -10.15 7.77
C THR A 155 -12.77 -9.85 6.56
N TYR A 156 -12.10 -8.70 6.56
CA TYR A 156 -11.16 -8.33 5.49
C TYR A 156 -10.05 -9.38 5.31
N ILE A 157 -9.52 -9.92 6.40
CA ILE A 157 -8.48 -10.95 6.36
C ILE A 157 -9.03 -12.26 5.77
N LYS A 158 -10.22 -12.70 6.19
CA LYS A 158 -10.88 -13.91 5.64
C LYS A 158 -11.13 -13.76 4.14
N ASP A 159 -11.62 -12.60 3.71
CA ASP A 159 -11.87 -12.30 2.30
C ASP A 159 -10.58 -12.31 1.49
N THR A 160 -9.51 -11.74 2.03
CA THR A 160 -8.19 -11.76 1.39
C THR A 160 -7.63 -13.18 1.28
N ILE A 161 -7.72 -13.98 2.33
CA ILE A 161 -7.31 -15.38 2.31
C ILE A 161 -8.11 -16.16 1.25
N ARG A 162 -9.44 -15.96 1.21
CA ARG A 162 -10.31 -16.60 0.22
C ARG A 162 -9.94 -16.17 -1.19
N PHE A 163 -9.72 -14.88 -1.42
CA PHE A 163 -9.32 -14.34 -2.72
C PHE A 163 -8.00 -14.94 -3.22
N ILE A 164 -6.98 -14.98 -2.38
CA ILE A 164 -5.66 -15.52 -2.74
C ILE A 164 -5.76 -17.03 -3.03
N LYS A 165 -6.43 -17.80 -2.17
CA LYS A 165 -6.62 -19.24 -2.37
C LYS A 165 -7.42 -19.55 -3.64
N LYS A 166 -8.47 -18.77 -3.92
CA LYS A 166 -9.26 -18.92 -5.15
C LYS A 166 -8.42 -18.67 -6.39
N ASN A 167 -7.66 -17.60 -6.42
CA ASN A 167 -6.78 -17.27 -7.55
C ASN A 167 -5.71 -18.34 -7.78
N LYS A 168 -5.16 -18.92 -6.71
CA LYS A 168 -4.19 -20.00 -6.79
C LYS A 168 -4.79 -21.28 -7.40
N ILE A 169 -5.99 -21.65 -6.94
CA ILE A 169 -6.71 -22.81 -7.49
C ILE A 169 -7.04 -22.59 -8.97
N GLU A 170 -7.51 -21.40 -9.34
CA GLU A 170 -7.84 -21.08 -10.73
C GLU A 170 -6.62 -21.18 -11.65
N GLU A 171 -5.48 -20.67 -11.21
CA GLU A 171 -4.22 -20.80 -11.94
C GLU A 171 -3.77 -22.24 -12.11
N GLN A 172 -3.88 -23.06 -11.05
CA GLN A 172 -3.57 -24.48 -11.12
C GLN A 172 -4.52 -25.21 -12.09
N ARG A 173 -5.81 -24.84 -12.09
CA ARG A 173 -6.80 -25.39 -13.04
C ARG A 173 -6.45 -25.05 -14.48
N GLU A 174 -6.10 -23.78 -14.76
CA GLU A 174 -5.70 -23.36 -16.11
C GLU A 174 -4.46 -24.09 -16.60
N GLN A 175 -3.44 -24.22 -15.74
CA GLN A 175 -2.22 -24.98 -16.07
C GLN A 175 -2.52 -26.45 -16.35
N LEU A 176 -3.41 -27.05 -15.55
CA LEU A 176 -3.79 -28.44 -15.70
C LEU A 176 -4.61 -28.66 -16.98
N ILE A 177 -5.55 -27.76 -17.29
CA ILE A 177 -6.31 -27.79 -18.55
C ILE A 177 -5.38 -27.71 -19.76
N LYS A 178 -4.41 -26.82 -19.76
CA LYS A 178 -3.41 -26.72 -20.84
C LYS A 178 -2.61 -28.01 -21.00
N ARG A 179 -2.22 -28.65 -19.88
CA ARG A 179 -1.53 -29.95 -19.90
C ARG A 179 -2.40 -31.05 -20.49
N ILE A 180 -3.68 -31.12 -20.10
CA ILE A 180 -4.64 -32.11 -20.61
C ILE A 180 -4.88 -31.90 -22.12
N GLN A 181 -5.06 -30.66 -22.57
CA GLN A 181 -5.30 -30.32 -23.98
C GLN A 181 -4.11 -30.70 -24.90
N ASN A 182 -2.89 -30.57 -24.38
CA ASN A 182 -1.67 -30.90 -25.14
C ASN A 182 -1.20 -32.36 -24.94
N PHE A 183 -1.98 -33.18 -24.21
CA PHE A 183 -1.58 -34.54 -23.90
C PHE A 183 -1.85 -35.48 -25.08
N VAL A 184 -0.80 -36.14 -25.56
CA VAL A 184 -0.90 -37.11 -26.68
C VAL A 184 -0.86 -38.52 -26.09
N ILE A 185 -1.84 -39.32 -26.44
CA ILE A 185 -1.94 -40.74 -26.00
C ILE A 185 -1.30 -41.62 -27.08
N VAL A 186 -0.23 -42.30 -26.72
CA VAL A 186 0.45 -43.30 -27.59
C VAL A 186 0.45 -44.69 -26.96
N THR A 187 0.52 -44.73 -25.63
CA THR A 187 0.62 -45.99 -24.87
C THR A 187 -0.51 -46.15 -23.84
N ASP A 188 -0.68 -47.36 -23.29
CA ASP A 188 -1.64 -47.59 -22.18
C ASP A 188 -1.20 -46.86 -20.90
N ASP A 189 0.08 -46.61 -20.72
CA ASP A 189 0.60 -45.80 -19.62
C ASP A 189 0.19 -44.33 -19.74
N ASP A 190 0.15 -43.79 -20.95
CA ASP A 190 -0.36 -42.44 -21.22
C ASP A 190 -1.84 -42.30 -20.84
N LYS A 191 -2.66 -43.37 -21.03
CA LYS A 191 -4.06 -43.36 -20.58
C LYS A 191 -4.17 -43.25 -19.07
N ASN A 192 -3.30 -43.95 -18.33
CA ASN A 192 -3.27 -43.89 -16.87
C ASN A 192 -2.86 -42.51 -16.39
N GLN A 193 -1.87 -41.88 -17.06
CA GLN A 193 -1.45 -40.51 -16.76
C GLN A 193 -2.56 -39.47 -17.04
N LEU A 194 -3.28 -39.63 -18.16
CA LEU A 194 -4.41 -38.76 -18.47
C LEU A 194 -5.52 -38.89 -17.42
N ASN A 195 -5.86 -40.09 -17.00
CA ASN A 195 -6.84 -40.32 -15.93
C ASN A 195 -6.41 -39.64 -14.61
N SER A 196 -5.12 -39.68 -14.28
CA SER A 196 -4.57 -38.98 -13.12
C SER A 196 -4.76 -37.46 -13.22
N LEU A 197 -4.47 -36.85 -14.39
CA LEU A 197 -4.67 -35.43 -14.63
C LEU A 197 -6.15 -35.02 -14.53
N LEU A 198 -7.06 -35.85 -15.07
CA LEU A 198 -8.50 -35.60 -14.97
C LEU A 198 -8.99 -35.68 -13.51
N THR A 199 -8.47 -36.64 -12.73
CA THR A 199 -8.79 -36.76 -11.30
C THR A 199 -8.30 -35.51 -10.52
N GLN A 200 -7.10 -35.06 -10.79
CA GLN A 200 -6.57 -33.79 -10.20
C GLN A 200 -7.46 -32.60 -10.56
N LYS A 201 -7.92 -32.52 -11.82
CA LYS A 201 -8.83 -31.44 -12.25
C LYS A 201 -10.15 -31.48 -11.46
N MET A 202 -10.74 -32.68 -11.29
CA MET A 202 -11.98 -32.82 -10.52
C MET A 202 -11.81 -32.38 -9.06
N GLU A 203 -10.66 -32.69 -8.45
CA GLU A 203 -10.37 -32.24 -7.08
C GLU A 203 -10.23 -30.73 -6.98
N LEU A 204 -9.52 -30.08 -7.90
CA LEU A 204 -9.43 -28.62 -7.96
C LEU A 204 -10.81 -27.97 -8.18
N ASP A 205 -11.67 -28.56 -9.02
CA ASP A 205 -13.04 -28.08 -9.25
C ASP A 205 -13.88 -28.13 -7.96
N LYS A 206 -13.75 -29.16 -7.15
CA LYS A 206 -14.40 -29.27 -5.84
C LYS A 206 -13.88 -28.19 -4.86
N GLN A 207 -12.56 -28.01 -4.81
CA GLN A 207 -11.96 -26.99 -3.95
C GLN A 207 -12.43 -25.59 -4.35
N ALA A 208 -12.51 -25.28 -5.66
CA ALA A 208 -13.03 -24.01 -6.16
C ALA A 208 -14.48 -23.77 -5.74
N GLN A 209 -15.33 -24.82 -5.79
CA GLN A 209 -16.73 -24.74 -5.35
C GLN A 209 -16.87 -24.45 -3.85
N LEU A 210 -16.00 -25.04 -3.01
CA LEU A 210 -16.00 -24.83 -1.56
C LEU A 210 -15.64 -23.38 -1.20
N LEU A 211 -14.73 -22.74 -1.96
CA LEU A 211 -14.34 -21.36 -1.76
C LEU A 211 -15.34 -20.33 -2.33
N SER A 212 -16.32 -20.78 -3.12
CA SER A 212 -17.33 -19.89 -3.73
C SER A 212 -18.58 -19.75 -2.87
N LYS A 213 -18.71 -20.57 -1.82
CA LYS A 213 -19.76 -20.48 -0.80
C LYS A 213 -19.33 -19.58 0.34
#